data_b01a9327ed5df07860376c7feef07b06
#
_entry.id   b01a9327ed5df07860376c7feef07b06
#
_cell.length_a   1.000
_cell.length_b   1.000
_cell.length_c   1.000
_cell.angle_alpha   90.00
_cell.angle_beta   90.00
_cell.angle_gamma   90.00
#
_symmetry.space_group_name_H-M   'P 1'
#
loop_
_entity.id
_entity.type
_entity.pdbx_description
1 polymer ?
#
loop_
_entity_poly.entity_id
_entity_poly.type
_entity_poly.pdbx_seq_one_letter_code
_entity_poly.pdbx_strand_id
1 'polypeptide(L)'
;MMTAVVQRLCTWYRSCRRELPWRANRDPYRIWVSEIMLQQTRADAVIPYYRRFLEKLPGVRELADCPEDELMKLWEGLGYYSRARHMRETARIIRDRYGGIFPSDPEALQALPGIGRYTAGAVASIAYGVPVAAVDGNVLRIFSRLTCSREDILRDKVKRETEKCLTAAICEVMEMAENASVSQECARTDADCSGETGGGEAAADKNAAGLEQAGTFPGDVNQGFMDLGATVCLPHTQPLCGQCPLSDICGAHLSGKEMDYPVRRQQRHRRMEDRTVLLITDGSRVALRRRPEKGLLAGLYEYPCAEGHLTQKQALRETESYGFDPVRILPLPSAVHIFTHLEWHMTGYEIRVSPFRESREDDGLFLADIADAEKTYAVPSAYRTYSEILTTRTVKKDDPETGSKVEKEA
;
A
#
# COMPACT_ATOMS: atom_id res chain seq x y z
N MET A 1 -15.35 10.77 -27.44
CA MET A 1 -14.03 10.11 -27.30
C MET A 1 -13.94 9.37 -25.96
N MET A 2 -14.14 10.03 -24.82
CA MET A 2 -13.99 9.37 -23.51
C MET A 2 -15.02 8.26 -23.26
N THR A 3 -16.23 8.38 -23.74
CA THR A 3 -17.26 7.31 -23.73
C THR A 3 -16.76 6.05 -24.40
N ALA A 4 -16.14 6.16 -25.58
CA ALA A 4 -15.53 5.02 -26.28
C ALA A 4 -14.35 4.41 -25.51
N VAL A 5 -13.55 5.24 -24.81
CA VAL A 5 -12.49 4.76 -23.91
C VAL A 5 -13.07 3.90 -22.79
N VAL A 6 -14.11 4.38 -22.12
CA VAL A 6 -14.77 3.66 -21.01
C VAL A 6 -15.32 2.32 -21.48
N GLN A 7 -16.05 2.29 -22.59
CA GLN A 7 -16.64 1.05 -23.14
C GLN A 7 -15.59 0.01 -23.53
N ARG A 8 -14.56 0.43 -24.30
CA ARG A 8 -13.47 -0.48 -24.73
C ARG A 8 -12.66 -1.01 -23.56
N LEU A 9 -12.39 -0.14 -22.58
CA LEU A 9 -11.63 -0.53 -21.40
C LEU A 9 -12.39 -1.52 -20.54
N CYS A 10 -13.69 -1.32 -20.35
CA CYS A 10 -14.56 -2.24 -19.61
C CYS A 10 -14.60 -3.63 -20.28
N THR A 11 -14.81 -3.67 -21.58
CA THR A 11 -14.81 -4.92 -22.38
C THR A 11 -13.45 -5.63 -22.27
N TRP A 12 -12.35 -4.91 -22.46
CA TRP A 12 -11.00 -5.46 -22.33
C TRP A 12 -10.73 -5.99 -20.92
N TYR A 13 -11.05 -5.21 -19.89
CA TYR A 13 -10.82 -5.61 -18.51
C TYR A 13 -11.54 -6.94 -18.17
N ARG A 14 -12.77 -7.09 -18.58
CA ARG A 14 -13.53 -8.34 -18.37
C ARG A 14 -12.93 -9.55 -19.05
N SER A 15 -12.28 -9.37 -20.20
CA SER A 15 -11.65 -10.47 -20.94
C SER A 15 -10.29 -10.90 -20.37
N CYS A 16 -9.57 -10.02 -19.66
CA CYS A 16 -8.18 -10.28 -19.27
C CYS A 16 -7.79 -9.74 -17.89
N ARG A 17 -8.79 -9.48 -16.99
CA ARG A 17 -8.51 -9.00 -15.63
C ARG A 17 -7.59 -9.94 -14.88
N ARG A 18 -6.65 -9.36 -14.13
CA ARG A 18 -5.77 -10.13 -13.26
C ARG A 18 -6.55 -10.77 -12.10
N GLU A 19 -6.23 -12.01 -11.78
CA GLU A 19 -6.77 -12.69 -10.60
C GLU A 19 -6.03 -12.21 -9.36
N LEU A 20 -6.68 -11.32 -8.61
CA LEU A 20 -6.11 -10.73 -7.39
C LEU A 20 -7.05 -11.03 -6.20
N PRO A 21 -6.50 -11.36 -5.00
CA PRO A 21 -7.32 -11.78 -3.85
C PRO A 21 -8.42 -10.79 -3.46
N TRP A 22 -8.18 -9.49 -3.63
CA TRP A 22 -9.11 -8.42 -3.31
C TRP A 22 -10.19 -8.18 -4.37
N ARG A 23 -10.18 -8.97 -5.44
CA ARG A 23 -11.23 -8.96 -6.50
C ARG A 23 -12.17 -10.13 -6.42
N ALA A 24 -12.02 -10.98 -5.39
CA ALA A 24 -12.87 -12.17 -5.20
C ALA A 24 -14.33 -11.82 -4.87
N ASN A 25 -14.55 -10.67 -4.26
CA ASN A 25 -15.87 -10.12 -3.92
C ASN A 25 -15.84 -8.58 -3.92
N ARG A 26 -17.00 -7.97 -3.66
CA ARG A 26 -17.18 -6.52 -3.59
C ARG A 26 -17.29 -6.00 -2.15
N ASP A 27 -16.74 -6.70 -1.19
CA ASP A 27 -16.71 -6.26 0.21
C ASP A 27 -15.92 -4.94 0.34
N PRO A 28 -16.54 -3.83 0.78
CA PRO A 28 -15.91 -2.53 0.86
C PRO A 28 -14.72 -2.48 1.83
N TYR A 29 -14.74 -3.26 2.91
CA TYR A 29 -13.62 -3.38 3.83
C TYR A 29 -12.41 -4.01 3.13
N ARG A 30 -12.61 -5.10 2.43
CA ARG A 30 -11.56 -5.83 1.71
C ARG A 30 -10.95 -5.01 0.57
N ILE A 31 -11.79 -4.30 -0.17
CA ILE A 31 -11.38 -3.37 -1.22
C ILE A 31 -10.56 -2.23 -0.60
N TRP A 32 -11.07 -1.60 0.44
CA TRP A 32 -10.36 -0.51 1.13
C TRP A 32 -8.99 -0.95 1.66
N VAL A 33 -8.90 -2.10 2.33
CA VAL A 33 -7.62 -2.65 2.81
C VAL A 33 -6.62 -2.79 1.66
N SER A 34 -7.05 -3.37 0.53
CA SER A 34 -6.18 -3.53 -0.64
C SER A 34 -5.73 -2.19 -1.23
N GLU A 35 -6.66 -1.24 -1.37
CA GLU A 35 -6.35 0.08 -1.92
C GLU A 35 -5.32 0.85 -1.08
N ILE A 36 -5.42 0.75 0.25
CA ILE A 36 -4.42 1.36 1.14
C ILE A 36 -3.08 0.63 1.06
N MET A 37 -3.06 -0.70 0.99
CA MET A 37 -1.82 -1.47 0.86
C MET A 37 -1.11 -1.22 -0.48
N LEU A 38 -1.87 -1.08 -1.56
CA LEU A 38 -1.36 -0.83 -2.92
C LEU A 38 -0.77 0.56 -3.12
N GLN A 39 -1.02 1.51 -2.20
CA GLN A 39 -0.38 2.83 -2.28
C GLN A 39 1.15 2.68 -2.27
N GLN A 40 1.79 3.00 -3.40
CA GLN A 40 3.25 2.93 -3.62
C GLN A 40 3.87 1.52 -3.45
N THR A 41 3.05 0.46 -3.48
CA THR A 41 3.50 -0.93 -3.38
C THR A 41 2.93 -1.73 -4.56
N ARG A 42 3.73 -2.60 -5.17
CA ARG A 42 3.31 -3.45 -6.30
C ARG A 42 2.34 -4.53 -5.83
N ALA A 43 1.39 -4.89 -6.69
CA ALA A 43 0.36 -5.88 -6.37
C ALA A 43 0.93 -7.22 -5.87
N ASP A 44 1.93 -7.76 -6.54
CA ASP A 44 2.55 -9.04 -6.17
C ASP A 44 3.15 -9.01 -4.76
N ALA A 45 3.75 -7.87 -4.38
CA ALA A 45 4.30 -7.68 -3.05
C ALA A 45 3.21 -7.55 -1.98
N VAL A 46 2.01 -7.04 -2.33
CA VAL A 46 0.89 -6.85 -1.40
C VAL A 46 0.17 -8.15 -1.08
N ILE A 47 0.09 -9.11 -2.02
CA ILE A 47 -0.69 -10.36 -1.85
C ILE A 47 -0.42 -11.08 -0.50
N PRO A 48 0.83 -11.37 -0.10
CA PRO A 48 1.08 -12.07 1.16
C PRO A 48 0.69 -11.26 2.39
N TYR A 49 0.86 -9.93 2.34
CA TYR A 49 0.44 -9.04 3.44
C TYR A 49 -1.08 -8.97 3.56
N TYR A 50 -1.78 -8.81 2.45
CA TYR A 50 -3.24 -8.77 2.42
C TYR A 50 -3.87 -10.03 3.00
N ARG A 51 -3.38 -11.21 2.62
CA ARG A 51 -3.89 -12.48 3.14
C ARG A 51 -3.67 -12.58 4.65
N ARG A 52 -2.46 -12.35 5.13
CA ARG A 52 -2.12 -12.38 6.56
C ARG A 52 -2.91 -11.34 7.36
N PHE A 53 -3.09 -10.14 6.81
CA PHE A 53 -3.85 -9.08 7.46
C PHE A 53 -5.32 -9.46 7.63
N LEU A 54 -5.97 -9.98 6.59
CA LEU A 54 -7.38 -10.38 6.67
C LEU A 54 -7.62 -11.66 7.47
N GLU A 55 -6.61 -12.52 7.62
CA GLU A 55 -6.67 -13.67 8.53
C GLU A 55 -6.79 -13.21 9.99
N LYS A 56 -6.07 -12.16 10.37
CA LYS A 56 -6.05 -11.62 11.73
C LYS A 56 -7.13 -10.57 11.97
N LEU A 57 -7.39 -9.76 10.98
CA LEU A 57 -8.31 -8.62 11.04
C LEU A 57 -9.34 -8.73 9.90
N PRO A 58 -10.30 -9.66 10.01
CA PRO A 58 -11.24 -9.98 8.91
C PRO A 58 -12.27 -8.88 8.63
N GLY A 59 -12.47 -7.94 9.54
CA GLY A 59 -13.47 -6.89 9.43
C GLY A 59 -13.11 -5.59 10.16
N VAL A 60 -14.03 -4.63 10.06
CA VAL A 60 -13.87 -3.28 10.64
C VAL A 60 -13.70 -3.33 12.15
N ARG A 61 -14.43 -4.21 12.86
CA ARG A 61 -14.42 -4.28 14.32
C ARG A 61 -13.06 -4.77 14.83
N GLU A 62 -12.56 -5.83 14.25
CA GLU A 62 -11.28 -6.41 14.61
C GLU A 62 -10.14 -5.39 14.38
N LEU A 63 -10.18 -4.65 13.26
CA LEU A 63 -9.21 -3.58 12.99
C LEU A 63 -9.34 -2.40 13.97
N ALA A 64 -10.56 -2.00 14.32
CA ALA A 64 -10.81 -0.91 15.26
C ALA A 64 -10.26 -1.21 16.66
N ASP A 65 -10.36 -2.47 17.09
CA ASP A 65 -9.97 -2.93 18.43
C ASP A 65 -8.52 -3.44 18.49
N CYS A 66 -7.85 -3.59 17.34
CA CYS A 66 -6.48 -4.08 17.25
C CYS A 66 -5.51 -3.16 18.03
N PRO A 67 -4.68 -3.73 18.93
CA PRO A 67 -3.59 -3.00 19.57
C PRO A 67 -2.61 -2.41 18.54
N GLU A 68 -2.04 -1.24 18.85
CA GLU A 68 -1.16 -0.56 17.90
C GLU A 68 0.06 -1.38 17.51
N ASP A 69 0.72 -1.99 18.47
CA ASP A 69 1.94 -2.75 18.23
C ASP A 69 1.66 -3.99 17.36
N GLU A 70 0.53 -4.67 17.56
CA GLU A 70 0.10 -5.77 16.71
C GLU A 70 -0.20 -5.30 15.29
N LEU A 71 -0.92 -4.19 15.12
CA LEU A 71 -1.19 -3.60 13.82
C LEU A 71 0.10 -3.20 13.09
N MET A 72 1.04 -2.55 13.80
CA MET A 72 2.33 -2.17 13.24
C MET A 72 3.14 -3.40 12.82
N LYS A 73 3.04 -4.49 13.58
CA LYS A 73 3.70 -5.75 13.24
C LYS A 73 3.10 -6.42 12.01
N LEU A 74 1.78 -6.45 11.87
CA LEU A 74 1.09 -6.94 10.67
C LEU A 74 1.44 -6.11 9.42
N TRP A 75 1.75 -4.82 9.60
CA TRP A 75 2.10 -3.89 8.53
C TRP A 75 3.59 -3.82 8.20
N GLU A 76 4.42 -4.47 9.01
CA GLU A 76 5.87 -4.42 8.88
C GLU A 76 6.34 -4.87 7.48
N GLY A 77 7.19 -4.03 6.84
CA GLY A 77 7.68 -4.27 5.49
C GLY A 77 6.91 -3.55 4.38
N LEU A 78 5.65 -3.13 4.59
CA LEU A 78 4.88 -2.35 3.62
C LEU A 78 5.30 -0.86 3.56
N GLY A 79 5.95 -0.36 4.61
CA GLY A 79 6.32 1.06 4.73
C GLY A 79 5.12 2.01 4.91
N TYR A 80 5.40 3.33 5.05
CA TYR A 80 4.36 4.34 5.25
C TYR A 80 3.35 3.96 6.34
N TYR A 81 3.83 3.67 7.54
CA TYR A 81 3.06 3.13 8.66
C TYR A 81 1.91 4.03 9.14
N SER A 82 1.95 5.32 8.81
CA SER A 82 0.81 6.23 9.01
C SER A 82 -0.46 5.74 8.33
N ARG A 83 -0.35 4.97 7.23
CA ARG A 83 -1.51 4.36 6.57
C ARG A 83 -2.23 3.40 7.49
N ALA A 84 -1.50 2.51 8.16
CA ALA A 84 -2.09 1.55 9.11
C ALA A 84 -2.77 2.27 10.29
N ARG A 85 -2.17 3.33 10.83
CA ARG A 85 -2.79 4.14 11.90
C ARG A 85 -4.08 4.80 11.44
N HIS A 86 -4.07 5.45 10.28
CA HIS A 86 -5.28 6.03 9.70
C HIS A 86 -6.34 4.96 9.43
N MET A 87 -5.95 3.76 9.00
CA MET A 87 -6.90 2.66 8.84
C MET A 87 -7.57 2.27 10.16
N ARG A 88 -6.82 2.15 11.25
CA ARG A 88 -7.41 1.86 12.57
C ARG A 88 -8.32 2.99 13.04
N GLU A 89 -7.90 4.24 12.88
CA GLU A 89 -8.71 5.40 13.21
C GLU A 89 -10.02 5.42 12.41
N THR A 90 -9.93 5.22 11.11
CA THR A 90 -11.09 5.11 10.21
C THR A 90 -11.99 3.94 10.58
N ALA A 91 -11.44 2.77 10.92
CA ALA A 91 -12.21 1.62 11.37
C ALA A 91 -13.00 1.93 12.66
N ARG A 92 -12.41 2.66 13.60
CA ARG A 92 -13.11 3.13 14.81
C ARG A 92 -14.28 4.07 14.46
N ILE A 93 -14.05 5.02 13.58
CA ILE A 93 -15.11 5.93 13.11
C ILE A 93 -16.24 5.15 12.42
N ILE A 94 -15.91 4.20 11.55
CA ILE A 94 -16.91 3.38 10.85
C ILE A 94 -17.69 2.52 11.86
N ARG A 95 -17.02 1.88 12.81
CA ARG A 95 -17.67 1.11 13.87
C ARG A 95 -18.63 1.99 14.70
N ASP A 96 -18.17 3.15 15.14
CA ASP A 96 -18.86 3.97 16.15
C ASP A 96 -19.95 4.86 15.55
N ARG A 97 -19.75 5.39 14.33
CA ARG A 97 -20.69 6.34 13.70
C ARG A 97 -21.55 5.72 12.60
N TYR A 98 -21.05 4.67 11.95
CA TYR A 98 -21.74 4.02 10.83
C TYR A 98 -22.16 2.56 11.15
N GLY A 99 -22.10 2.15 12.43
CA GLY A 99 -22.51 0.79 12.85
C GLY A 99 -21.68 -0.33 12.28
N GLY A 100 -20.48 -0.05 11.77
CA GLY A 100 -19.60 -1.02 11.12
C GLY A 100 -19.80 -1.15 9.61
N ILE A 101 -20.69 -0.35 9.02
CA ILE A 101 -21.01 -0.37 7.58
C ILE A 101 -20.28 0.80 6.90
N PHE A 102 -19.56 0.52 5.83
CA PHE A 102 -18.92 1.57 5.03
C PHE A 102 -19.97 2.45 4.35
N PRO A 103 -19.82 3.78 4.38
CA PRO A 103 -20.67 4.66 3.56
C PRO A 103 -20.41 4.41 2.07
N SER A 104 -21.46 4.47 1.25
CA SER A 104 -21.36 4.36 -0.20
C SER A 104 -21.07 5.71 -0.87
N ASP A 105 -21.38 6.81 -0.19
CA ASP A 105 -21.15 8.17 -0.71
C ASP A 105 -19.65 8.52 -0.73
N PRO A 106 -19.10 8.94 -1.90
CA PRO A 106 -17.69 9.31 -2.01
C PRO A 106 -17.26 10.48 -1.11
N GLU A 107 -18.14 11.44 -0.81
CA GLU A 107 -17.83 12.58 0.05
C GLU A 107 -17.73 12.12 1.51
N ALA A 108 -18.65 11.27 1.96
CA ALA A 108 -18.61 10.66 3.28
C ALA A 108 -17.36 9.78 3.47
N LEU A 109 -16.98 9.00 2.45
CA LEU A 109 -15.74 8.23 2.45
C LEU A 109 -14.52 9.14 2.54
N GLN A 110 -14.47 10.22 1.77
CA GLN A 110 -13.34 11.16 1.76
C GLN A 110 -13.19 11.94 3.07
N ALA A 111 -14.24 12.06 3.87
CA ALA A 111 -14.17 12.68 5.18
C ALA A 111 -13.47 11.80 6.24
N LEU A 112 -13.21 10.52 5.93
CA LEU A 112 -12.56 9.59 6.84
C LEU A 112 -11.02 9.75 6.79
N PRO A 113 -10.30 9.61 7.92
CA PRO A 113 -8.85 9.73 7.97
C PRO A 113 -8.13 8.77 7.00
N GLY A 114 -7.17 9.30 6.24
CA GLY A 114 -6.37 8.49 5.30
C GLY A 114 -7.10 8.06 4.02
N ILE A 115 -8.36 8.41 3.85
CA ILE A 115 -9.12 8.19 2.62
C ILE A 115 -9.11 9.47 1.77
N GLY A 116 -8.28 9.49 0.74
CA GLY A 116 -8.26 10.56 -0.26
C GLY A 116 -9.27 10.33 -1.38
N ARG A 117 -9.40 11.29 -2.29
CA ARG A 117 -10.30 11.21 -3.46
C ARG A 117 -10.20 9.91 -4.23
N TYR A 118 -8.97 9.49 -4.53
CA TYR A 118 -8.72 8.23 -5.23
C TYR A 118 -9.33 7.04 -4.50
N THR A 119 -8.97 6.87 -3.21
CA THR A 119 -9.46 5.73 -2.41
C THR A 119 -10.97 5.77 -2.23
N ALA A 120 -11.55 6.97 -2.01
CA ALA A 120 -13.00 7.15 -1.94
C ALA A 120 -13.68 6.72 -3.25
N GLY A 121 -13.18 7.20 -4.39
CA GLY A 121 -13.68 6.82 -5.71
C GLY A 121 -13.53 5.32 -6.00
N ALA A 122 -12.40 4.72 -5.62
CA ALA A 122 -12.17 3.28 -5.80
C ALA A 122 -13.16 2.44 -4.97
N VAL A 123 -13.30 2.74 -3.67
CA VAL A 123 -14.25 2.00 -2.80
C VAL A 123 -15.68 2.21 -3.28
N ALA A 124 -16.10 3.45 -3.55
CA ALA A 124 -17.47 3.74 -3.98
C ALA A 124 -17.82 3.06 -5.32
N SER A 125 -16.92 3.09 -6.28
CA SER A 125 -17.18 2.49 -7.60
C SER A 125 -17.08 0.96 -7.60
N ILE A 126 -16.09 0.39 -6.89
CA ILE A 126 -15.83 -1.06 -6.92
C ILE A 126 -16.80 -1.81 -6.00
N ALA A 127 -17.08 -1.28 -4.79
CA ALA A 127 -17.99 -1.94 -3.86
C ALA A 127 -19.45 -1.68 -4.18
N TYR A 128 -19.79 -0.44 -4.51
CA TYR A 128 -21.18 0.01 -4.57
C TYR A 128 -21.66 0.38 -5.97
N GLY A 129 -20.78 0.37 -6.98
CA GLY A 129 -21.16 0.72 -8.35
C GLY A 129 -21.46 2.21 -8.56
N VAL A 130 -20.98 3.08 -7.67
CA VAL A 130 -21.16 4.53 -7.83
C VAL A 130 -20.38 5.00 -9.05
N PRO A 131 -20.99 5.77 -9.99
CA PRO A 131 -20.35 6.16 -11.23
C PRO A 131 -19.36 7.32 -11.05
N VAL A 132 -18.25 7.02 -10.36
CA VAL A 132 -17.17 7.98 -10.12
C VAL A 132 -15.82 7.41 -10.58
N ALA A 133 -14.93 8.29 -11.03
CA ALA A 133 -13.59 7.92 -11.44
C ALA A 133 -12.63 7.88 -10.23
N ALA A 134 -11.79 6.84 -10.19
CA ALA A 134 -10.67 6.73 -9.25
C ALA A 134 -9.36 7.09 -9.97
N VAL A 135 -8.89 8.32 -9.82
CA VAL A 135 -7.74 8.84 -10.59
C VAL A 135 -6.44 8.70 -9.80
N ASP A 136 -5.61 7.75 -10.23
CA ASP A 136 -4.25 7.50 -9.74
C ASP A 136 -3.18 7.91 -10.77
N GLY A 137 -1.92 7.61 -10.48
CA GLY A 137 -0.81 7.84 -11.40
C GLY A 137 -0.90 7.06 -12.72
N ASN A 138 -1.58 5.89 -12.73
CA ASN A 138 -1.81 5.11 -13.95
C ASN A 138 -2.83 5.80 -14.84
N VAL A 139 -3.96 6.18 -14.27
CA VAL A 139 -5.02 6.92 -14.96
C VAL A 139 -4.48 8.21 -15.57
N LEU A 140 -3.74 9.01 -14.79
CA LEU A 140 -3.14 10.27 -15.27
C LEU A 140 -2.17 10.04 -16.43
N ARG A 141 -1.35 8.99 -16.38
CA ARG A 141 -0.44 8.63 -17.47
C ARG A 141 -1.19 8.22 -18.73
N ILE A 142 -2.17 7.32 -18.59
CA ILE A 142 -2.98 6.86 -19.72
C ILE A 142 -3.74 8.04 -20.33
N PHE A 143 -4.40 8.85 -19.51
CA PHE A 143 -5.13 10.03 -19.95
C PHE A 143 -4.22 11.03 -20.68
N SER A 144 -3.03 11.31 -20.15
CA SER A 144 -2.04 12.19 -20.78
C SER A 144 -1.60 11.65 -22.15
N ARG A 145 -1.39 10.34 -22.29
CA ARG A 145 -1.06 9.71 -23.59
C ARG A 145 -2.22 9.72 -24.58
N LEU A 146 -3.43 9.43 -24.12
CA LEU A 146 -4.64 9.48 -24.94
C LEU A 146 -4.89 10.86 -25.54
N THR A 147 -4.71 11.91 -24.72
CA THR A 147 -5.05 13.30 -25.10
C THR A 147 -3.86 14.11 -25.60
N CYS A 148 -2.66 13.55 -25.59
CA CYS A 148 -1.39 14.26 -25.84
C CYS A 148 -1.22 15.49 -24.93
N SER A 149 -1.72 15.44 -23.69
CA SER A 149 -1.65 16.54 -22.74
C SER A 149 -0.22 16.79 -22.27
N ARG A 150 0.28 18.01 -22.43
CA ARG A 150 1.58 18.47 -21.92
C ARG A 150 1.51 19.10 -20.53
N GLU A 151 0.34 19.07 -19.91
CA GLU A 151 0.16 19.52 -18.54
C GLU A 151 0.91 18.59 -17.57
N ASP A 152 1.50 19.20 -16.55
CA ASP A 152 2.15 18.44 -15.48
C ASP A 152 1.11 17.65 -14.68
N ILE A 153 1.16 16.32 -14.77
CA ILE A 153 0.20 15.41 -14.12
C ILE A 153 0.23 15.48 -12.57
N LEU A 154 1.22 16.10 -11.98
CA LEU A 154 1.30 16.26 -10.52
C LEU A 154 0.45 17.43 -10.01
N ARG A 155 0.01 18.33 -10.91
CA ARG A 155 -0.82 19.48 -10.52
C ARG A 155 -2.23 19.04 -10.14
N ASP A 156 -2.73 19.53 -9.01
CA ASP A 156 -4.08 19.17 -8.52
C ASP A 156 -5.21 19.62 -9.47
N LYS A 157 -4.98 20.68 -10.25
CA LYS A 157 -5.91 21.09 -11.31
C LYS A 157 -6.09 19.98 -12.35
N VAL A 158 -4.98 19.42 -12.84
CA VAL A 158 -4.98 18.34 -13.85
C VAL A 158 -5.68 17.08 -13.32
N LYS A 159 -5.39 16.71 -12.07
CA LYS A 159 -6.04 15.55 -11.42
C LYS A 159 -7.57 15.74 -11.35
N ARG A 160 -8.03 16.92 -10.92
CA ARG A 160 -9.47 17.23 -10.83
C ARG A 160 -10.17 17.29 -12.19
N GLU A 161 -9.52 17.84 -13.21
CA GLU A 161 -10.06 17.90 -14.57
C GLU A 161 -10.16 16.50 -15.18
N THR A 162 -9.14 15.66 -14.97
CA THR A 162 -9.16 14.25 -15.40
C THR A 162 -10.28 13.49 -14.70
N GLU A 163 -10.44 13.65 -13.39
CA GLU A 163 -11.50 13.03 -12.59
C GLU A 163 -12.89 13.43 -13.10
N LYS A 164 -13.13 14.72 -13.31
CA LYS A 164 -14.40 15.21 -13.85
C LYS A 164 -14.70 14.65 -15.25
N CYS A 165 -13.72 14.66 -16.13
CA CYS A 165 -13.87 14.17 -17.49
C CYS A 165 -14.20 12.67 -17.53
N LEU A 166 -13.51 11.86 -16.74
CA LEU A 166 -13.74 10.43 -16.69
C LEU A 166 -15.04 10.08 -15.96
N THR A 167 -15.37 10.76 -14.86
CA THR A 167 -16.66 10.59 -14.17
C THR A 167 -17.83 10.87 -15.10
N ALA A 168 -17.80 11.99 -15.84
CA ALA A 168 -18.84 12.30 -16.82
C ALA A 168 -18.98 11.20 -17.90
N ALA A 169 -17.85 10.66 -18.39
CA ALA A 169 -17.88 9.58 -19.38
C ALA A 169 -18.41 8.26 -18.79
N ILE A 170 -18.12 7.96 -17.54
CA ILE A 170 -18.68 6.78 -16.83
C ILE A 170 -20.20 6.95 -16.68
N CYS A 171 -20.68 8.12 -16.21
CA CYS A 171 -22.12 8.40 -16.09
C CYS A 171 -22.83 8.25 -17.44
N GLU A 172 -22.28 8.84 -18.51
CA GLU A 172 -22.87 8.76 -19.86
C GLU A 172 -23.00 7.30 -20.33
N VAL A 173 -21.98 6.46 -20.12
CA VAL A 173 -22.04 5.03 -20.50
C VAL A 173 -23.06 4.28 -19.66
N MET A 174 -23.19 4.61 -18.38
CA MET A 174 -24.19 4.00 -17.50
C MET A 174 -25.62 4.34 -17.93
N GLU A 175 -25.89 5.63 -18.21
CA GLU A 175 -27.20 6.08 -18.71
C GLU A 175 -27.57 5.40 -20.06
N MET A 176 -26.58 5.25 -20.95
CA MET A 176 -26.79 4.52 -22.21
C MET A 176 -27.17 3.05 -21.97
N ALA A 177 -26.53 2.40 -21.00
CA ALA A 177 -26.81 1.00 -20.66
C ALA A 177 -28.19 0.81 -20.01
N GLU A 178 -28.59 1.73 -19.13
CA GLU A 178 -29.93 1.74 -18.51
C GLU A 178 -31.03 1.93 -19.55
N ASN A 179 -30.87 2.89 -20.45
CA ASN A 179 -31.84 3.17 -21.52
C ASN A 179 -31.97 1.98 -22.48
N ALA A 180 -30.86 1.26 -22.76
CA ALA A 180 -30.91 0.07 -23.62
C ALA A 180 -31.65 -1.09 -22.95
N SER A 181 -31.50 -1.29 -21.63
CA SER A 181 -32.21 -2.34 -20.87
C SER A 181 -33.70 -2.06 -20.76
N VAL A 182 -34.10 -0.80 -20.52
CA VAL A 182 -35.52 -0.42 -20.49
C VAL A 182 -36.18 -0.63 -21.86
N SER A 183 -35.48 -0.31 -22.95
CA SER A 183 -35.99 -0.55 -24.31
C SER A 183 -36.17 -2.03 -24.64
N GLN A 184 -35.33 -2.92 -24.11
CA GLN A 184 -35.44 -4.37 -24.26
C GLN A 184 -36.57 -4.96 -23.40
N GLU A 185 -36.82 -4.41 -22.22
CA GLU A 185 -37.92 -4.84 -21.34
C GLU A 185 -39.28 -4.41 -21.91
N CYS A 186 -39.41 -3.20 -22.44
CA CYS A 186 -40.59 -2.77 -23.16
C CYS A 186 -40.88 -3.65 -24.39
N ALA A 187 -39.86 -4.00 -25.16
CA ALA A 187 -40.05 -4.90 -26.31
C ALA A 187 -40.41 -6.34 -25.93
N ARG A 188 -40.15 -6.80 -24.70
CA ARG A 188 -40.56 -8.11 -24.17
C ARG A 188 -41.98 -8.10 -23.57
N THR A 189 -42.39 -6.97 -22.95
CA THR A 189 -43.75 -6.83 -22.40
C THR A 189 -44.83 -6.71 -23.47
N ASP A 190 -44.48 -6.22 -24.67
CA ASP A 190 -45.40 -6.21 -25.82
C ASP A 190 -45.63 -7.61 -26.42
N ALA A 191 -44.82 -8.62 -26.02
CA ALA A 191 -44.92 -9.99 -26.50
C ALA A 191 -45.63 -10.95 -25.51
N ASP A 192 -45.86 -10.57 -24.25
CA ASP A 192 -46.43 -11.44 -23.23
C ASP A 192 -47.40 -10.70 -22.30
N CYS A 193 -48.64 -10.50 -22.77
CA CYS A 193 -49.76 -10.05 -21.95
C CYS A 193 -50.43 -11.26 -21.27
N SER A 194 -49.85 -11.78 -20.18
CA SER A 194 -50.61 -12.58 -19.21
C SER A 194 -49.87 -12.69 -17.87
N GLY A 195 -50.37 -11.99 -16.87
CA GLY A 195 -50.53 -12.36 -15.44
C GLY A 195 -49.31 -12.56 -14.59
N GLU A 196 -49.14 -11.77 -13.61
CA GLU A 196 -49.23 -11.99 -12.16
C GLU A 196 -48.40 -11.04 -11.34
N THR A 197 -49.03 -10.49 -10.33
CA THR A 197 -48.51 -9.54 -9.34
C THR A 197 -47.77 -10.29 -8.22
N GLY A 198 -46.60 -9.83 -7.83
CA GLY A 198 -45.88 -10.34 -6.66
C GLY A 198 -44.80 -9.36 -6.15
N GLY A 199 -45.08 -8.83 -4.96
CA GLY A 199 -44.25 -8.41 -3.83
C GLY A 199 -42.90 -7.76 -4.02
N GLY A 200 -42.79 -6.51 -3.48
CA GLY A 200 -41.54 -5.80 -3.41
C GLY A 200 -40.59 -6.32 -2.36
N GLU A 201 -39.32 -6.39 -2.77
CA GLU A 201 -38.15 -6.40 -1.87
C GLU A 201 -36.93 -5.84 -2.57
N ALA A 202 -36.24 -4.92 -1.85
CA ALA A 202 -34.88 -4.41 -2.07
C ALA A 202 -34.49 -3.88 -3.46
N ALA A 203 -34.75 -2.61 -3.71
CA ALA A 203 -34.40 -1.89 -4.96
C ALA A 203 -32.87 -1.74 -5.20
N ALA A 204 -32.04 -1.85 -4.17
CA ALA A 204 -30.59 -1.63 -4.30
C ALA A 204 -29.84 -2.82 -4.93
N ASP A 205 -30.31 -4.05 -4.69
CA ASP A 205 -29.65 -5.26 -5.18
C ASP A 205 -30.00 -5.58 -6.65
N LYS A 206 -31.18 -5.16 -7.10
CA LYS A 206 -31.64 -5.37 -8.47
C LYS A 206 -30.94 -4.49 -9.49
N ASN A 207 -30.55 -3.25 -9.12
CA ASN A 207 -29.79 -2.37 -10.00
C ASN A 207 -28.38 -2.89 -10.28
N ALA A 208 -27.68 -3.44 -9.28
CA ALA A 208 -26.32 -4.00 -9.46
C ALA A 208 -26.33 -5.23 -10.41
N ALA A 209 -27.32 -6.12 -10.28
CA ALA A 209 -27.44 -7.29 -11.14
C ALA A 209 -27.86 -6.95 -12.58
N GLY A 210 -28.69 -5.92 -12.77
CA GLY A 210 -29.09 -5.42 -14.09
C GLY A 210 -27.93 -4.77 -14.86
N LEU A 211 -27.07 -4.05 -14.15
CA LEU A 211 -25.89 -3.39 -14.71
C LEU A 211 -24.76 -4.38 -15.10
N GLU A 212 -24.65 -5.51 -14.42
CA GLU A 212 -23.76 -6.61 -14.82
C GLU A 212 -24.17 -7.24 -16.15
N GLN A 213 -25.46 -7.38 -16.38
CA GLN A 213 -26.01 -7.92 -17.64
C GLN A 213 -25.89 -6.91 -18.79
N ALA A 214 -25.98 -5.61 -18.51
CA ALA A 214 -25.85 -4.54 -19.49
C ALA A 214 -24.41 -4.20 -19.94
N GLY A 215 -23.39 -4.83 -19.35
CA GLY A 215 -22.03 -4.73 -19.87
C GLY A 215 -21.18 -3.59 -19.34
N THR A 216 -21.61 -2.79 -18.37
CA THR A 216 -20.77 -1.72 -17.81
C THR A 216 -20.96 -1.58 -16.29
N PHE A 217 -19.89 -1.75 -15.54
CA PHE A 217 -19.87 -1.53 -14.10
C PHE A 217 -18.76 -0.52 -13.76
N PRO A 218 -19.02 0.56 -13.03
CA PRO A 218 -18.04 1.63 -12.77
C PRO A 218 -16.73 1.14 -12.17
N GLY A 219 -16.80 0.17 -11.27
CA GLY A 219 -15.63 -0.48 -10.70
C GLY A 219 -14.77 -1.22 -11.72
N ASP A 220 -15.36 -1.80 -12.78
CA ASP A 220 -14.61 -2.47 -13.85
C ASP A 220 -13.81 -1.46 -14.67
N VAL A 221 -14.36 -0.26 -14.90
CA VAL A 221 -13.66 0.82 -15.59
C VAL A 221 -12.43 1.27 -14.81
N ASN A 222 -12.59 1.55 -13.51
CA ASN A 222 -11.49 1.98 -12.65
C ASN A 222 -10.41 0.90 -12.54
N GLN A 223 -10.80 -0.35 -12.30
CA GLN A 223 -9.86 -1.48 -12.27
C GLN A 223 -9.20 -1.73 -13.63
N GLY A 224 -9.92 -1.50 -14.71
CA GLY A 224 -9.40 -1.57 -16.08
C GLY A 224 -8.27 -0.58 -16.33
N PHE A 225 -8.41 0.66 -15.88
CA PHE A 225 -7.31 1.64 -15.92
C PHE A 225 -6.10 1.20 -15.10
N MET A 226 -6.32 0.65 -13.90
CA MET A 226 -5.24 0.15 -13.04
C MET A 226 -4.49 -1.00 -13.73
N ASP A 227 -5.20 -1.96 -14.32
CA ASP A 227 -4.60 -3.09 -15.02
C ASP A 227 -3.90 -2.66 -16.30
N LEU A 228 -4.53 -1.83 -17.12
CA LEU A 228 -3.92 -1.30 -18.34
C LEU A 228 -2.61 -0.56 -18.04
N GLY A 229 -2.62 0.24 -16.96
CA GLY A 229 -1.43 0.95 -16.50
C GLY A 229 -0.34 0.05 -15.94
N ALA A 230 -0.70 -1.06 -15.32
CA ALA A 230 0.26 -1.97 -14.72
C ALA A 230 0.87 -2.96 -15.72
N THR A 231 0.14 -3.33 -16.80
CA THR A 231 0.54 -4.44 -17.69
C THR A 231 0.84 -4.01 -19.12
N VAL A 232 0.21 -2.97 -19.63
CA VAL A 232 0.30 -2.57 -21.05
C VAL A 232 0.87 -1.17 -21.22
N CYS A 233 0.24 -0.17 -20.61
CA CYS A 233 0.65 1.24 -20.71
C CYS A 233 1.72 1.58 -19.67
N LEU A 234 2.92 0.99 -19.80
CA LEU A 234 3.99 1.02 -18.80
C LEU A 234 4.61 2.41 -18.59
N PRO A 235 5.11 2.73 -17.36
CA PRO A 235 5.56 4.09 -17.02
C PRO A 235 6.98 4.46 -17.51
N HIS A 236 7.92 3.52 -17.49
CA HIS A 236 9.36 3.80 -17.67
C HIS A 236 9.99 3.06 -18.86
N THR A 237 9.21 2.27 -19.56
CA THR A 237 9.62 1.49 -20.74
C THR A 237 8.65 1.77 -21.87
N GLN A 238 9.00 1.35 -23.09
CA GLN A 238 8.10 1.41 -24.24
C GLN A 238 6.80 0.68 -23.88
N PRO A 239 5.63 1.31 -23.97
CA PRO A 239 4.36 0.65 -23.69
C PRO A 239 4.03 -0.37 -24.79
N LEU A 240 3.26 -1.40 -24.40
CA LEU A 240 2.86 -2.49 -25.28
C LEU A 240 1.62 -2.09 -26.11
N CYS A 241 1.74 -1.06 -26.95
CA CYS A 241 0.62 -0.46 -27.68
C CYS A 241 -0.10 -1.44 -28.61
N GLY A 242 0.60 -2.46 -29.14
CA GLY A 242 -0.03 -3.53 -29.95
C GLY A 242 -1.02 -4.42 -29.18
N GLN A 243 -1.00 -4.40 -27.83
CA GLN A 243 -1.93 -5.12 -26.96
C GLN A 243 -2.96 -4.18 -26.30
N CYS A 244 -2.90 -2.88 -26.61
CA CYS A 244 -3.71 -1.87 -25.95
C CYS A 244 -5.09 -1.76 -26.62
N PRO A 245 -6.21 -1.87 -25.86
CA PRO A 245 -7.56 -1.72 -26.43
C PRO A 245 -7.88 -0.30 -26.91
N LEU A 246 -6.98 0.65 -26.63
CA LEU A 246 -7.12 2.07 -26.94
C LEU A 246 -6.11 2.56 -27.98
N SER A 247 -5.35 1.64 -28.61
CA SER A 247 -4.24 2.00 -29.51
C SER A 247 -4.68 2.88 -30.69
N ASP A 248 -5.78 2.55 -31.32
CA ASP A 248 -6.33 3.23 -32.50
C ASP A 248 -6.94 4.63 -32.22
N ILE A 249 -7.17 4.96 -30.94
CA ILE A 249 -7.66 6.27 -30.51
C ILE A 249 -6.67 7.03 -29.62
N CYS A 250 -5.49 6.44 -29.38
CA CYS A 250 -4.47 7.04 -28.52
C CYS A 250 -3.61 8.05 -29.29
N GLY A 251 -3.75 9.35 -28.97
CA GLY A 251 -3.01 10.40 -29.66
C GLY A 251 -1.49 10.24 -29.59
N ALA A 252 -0.94 9.82 -28.46
CA ALA A 252 0.50 9.58 -28.33
C ALA A 252 0.98 8.42 -29.22
N HIS A 253 0.21 7.33 -29.32
CA HIS A 253 0.54 6.20 -30.16
C HIS A 253 0.45 6.55 -31.63
N LEU A 254 -0.65 7.18 -32.07
CA LEU A 254 -0.83 7.62 -33.45
C LEU A 254 0.25 8.60 -33.94
N SER A 255 0.87 9.34 -33.00
CA SER A 255 1.96 10.28 -33.31
C SER A 255 3.36 9.72 -33.03
N GLY A 256 3.50 8.47 -32.55
CA GLY A 256 4.78 7.86 -32.18
C GLY A 256 5.51 8.54 -31.01
N LYS A 257 4.74 9.12 -30.07
CA LYS A 257 5.27 9.95 -28.96
C LYS A 257 4.87 9.43 -27.58
N GLU A 258 4.73 8.14 -27.42
CA GLU A 258 4.28 7.52 -26.15
C GLU A 258 5.20 7.85 -24.98
N MET A 259 6.51 7.97 -25.26
CA MET A 259 7.52 8.25 -24.22
C MET A 259 7.61 9.73 -23.83
N ASP A 260 7.04 10.64 -24.65
CA ASP A 260 6.98 12.07 -24.32
C ASP A 260 5.94 12.36 -23.19
N TYR A 261 5.10 11.40 -22.92
CA TYR A 261 4.02 11.52 -21.92
C TYR A 261 4.10 10.44 -20.86
N PRO A 262 3.72 10.78 -19.61
CA PRO A 262 3.25 12.07 -19.11
C PRO A 262 4.38 13.06 -18.84
N VAL A 263 4.11 14.35 -18.90
CA VAL A 263 5.02 15.40 -18.46
C VAL A 263 5.03 15.44 -16.92
N ARG A 264 6.22 15.43 -16.34
CA ARG A 264 6.45 15.62 -14.90
C ARG A 264 7.59 16.63 -14.71
N ARG A 265 7.36 17.64 -13.90
CA ARG A 265 8.44 18.56 -13.52
C ARG A 265 9.40 17.87 -12.55
N GLN A 266 10.67 18.27 -12.59
CA GLN A 266 11.74 17.65 -11.79
C GLN A 266 11.39 17.54 -10.30
N GLN A 267 11.71 16.37 -9.73
CA GLN A 267 11.62 16.14 -8.28
C GLN A 267 12.68 16.99 -7.56
N ARG A 268 12.36 17.45 -6.35
CA ARG A 268 13.31 18.05 -5.42
C ARG A 268 14.37 17.01 -5.06
N HIS A 269 15.64 17.46 -4.91
CA HIS A 269 16.70 16.62 -4.38
C HIS A 269 16.32 16.11 -2.99
N ARG A 270 16.63 14.83 -2.72
CA ARG A 270 16.46 14.25 -1.39
C ARG A 270 17.52 14.83 -0.46
N ARG A 271 17.16 15.04 0.81
CA ARG A 271 18.12 15.37 1.86
C ARG A 271 18.85 14.08 2.24
N MET A 272 20.18 14.12 2.30
CA MET A 272 20.99 13.01 2.80
C MET A 272 21.23 13.20 4.30
N GLU A 273 21.13 12.11 5.06
CA GLU A 273 21.45 12.05 6.49
C GLU A 273 22.36 10.87 6.76
N ASP A 274 23.50 11.17 7.36
CA ASP A 274 24.44 10.17 7.84
C ASP A 274 24.05 9.70 9.23
N ARG A 275 24.11 8.39 9.47
CA ARG A 275 23.70 7.78 10.74
C ARG A 275 24.61 6.62 11.12
N THR A 276 24.76 6.41 12.43
CA THR A 276 25.46 5.23 12.97
C THR A 276 24.50 4.41 13.79
N VAL A 277 24.30 3.16 13.41
CA VAL A 277 23.46 2.18 14.11
C VAL A 277 24.29 1.40 15.13
N LEU A 278 23.82 1.32 16.37
CA LEU A 278 24.49 0.62 17.46
C LEU A 278 23.69 -0.63 17.83
N LEU A 279 24.17 -1.81 17.40
CA LEU A 279 23.61 -3.08 17.85
C LEU A 279 24.22 -3.44 19.21
N ILE A 280 23.61 -2.94 20.28
CA ILE A 280 24.04 -3.16 21.65
C ILE A 280 23.42 -4.46 22.17
N THR A 281 24.25 -5.45 22.53
CA THR A 281 23.76 -6.79 22.90
C THR A 281 24.60 -7.41 24.02
N ASP A 282 23.92 -8.17 24.91
CA ASP A 282 24.60 -9.08 25.87
C ASP A 282 24.70 -10.51 25.31
N GLY A 283 24.19 -10.72 24.08
CA GLY A 283 24.21 -11.99 23.32
C GLY A 283 22.96 -12.83 23.44
N SER A 284 22.08 -12.52 24.35
CA SER A 284 20.71 -13.05 24.45
C SER A 284 19.68 -11.95 24.18
N ARG A 285 19.98 -10.75 24.60
CA ARG A 285 19.11 -9.57 24.46
C ARG A 285 19.79 -8.50 23.62
N VAL A 286 18.96 -7.66 22.99
CA VAL A 286 19.37 -6.48 22.20
C VAL A 286 18.65 -5.24 22.72
N ALA A 287 19.36 -4.13 22.73
CA ALA A 287 18.75 -2.84 23.08
C ALA A 287 17.91 -2.31 21.91
N LEU A 288 16.67 -1.97 22.19
CA LEU A 288 15.74 -1.32 21.30
C LEU A 288 15.22 -0.03 21.93
N ARG A 289 14.80 0.90 21.09
CA ARG A 289 14.14 2.14 21.50
C ARG A 289 12.86 2.34 20.71
N ARG A 290 11.79 2.80 21.36
CA ARG A 290 10.60 3.24 20.65
C ARG A 290 10.81 4.66 20.14
N ARG A 291 10.56 4.89 18.87
CA ARG A 291 10.63 6.21 18.25
C ARG A 291 9.50 7.11 18.75
N PRO A 292 9.72 8.46 18.74
CA PRO A 292 8.66 9.41 19.09
C PRO A 292 7.37 9.20 18.30
N GLU A 293 6.24 9.59 18.86
CA GLU A 293 4.90 9.49 18.25
C GLU A 293 4.73 10.37 16.99
N LYS A 294 5.68 11.27 16.70
CA LYS A 294 5.67 12.16 15.54
C LYS A 294 6.98 12.06 14.76
N GLY A 295 6.90 12.30 13.45
CA GLY A 295 8.06 12.31 12.56
C GLY A 295 8.22 11.03 11.75
N LEU A 296 9.41 10.86 11.18
CA LEU A 296 9.72 9.70 10.32
C LEU A 296 9.71 8.41 11.15
N LEU A 297 9.02 7.37 10.67
CA LEU A 297 8.90 6.06 11.34
C LEU A 297 8.37 6.17 12.79
N ALA A 298 7.50 7.14 13.05
CA ALA A 298 6.94 7.42 14.37
C ALA A 298 6.39 6.17 15.05
N GLY A 299 6.61 6.04 16.37
CA GLY A 299 6.08 4.98 17.23
C GLY A 299 6.57 3.55 16.90
N LEU A 300 7.45 3.38 15.93
CA LEU A 300 8.08 2.09 15.63
C LEU A 300 9.32 1.88 16.51
N TYR A 301 9.87 0.69 16.45
CA TYR A 301 11.07 0.34 17.20
C TYR A 301 12.32 0.49 16.35
N GLU A 302 13.41 0.91 16.98
CA GLU A 302 14.72 1.05 16.33
C GLU A 302 15.85 0.59 17.22
N TYR A 303 16.96 0.23 16.61
CA TYR A 303 18.23 0.10 17.34
C TYR A 303 18.69 1.51 17.74
N PRO A 304 19.39 1.69 18.87
CA PRO A 304 20.04 2.96 19.20
C PRO A 304 20.83 3.49 18.02
N CYS A 305 20.62 4.75 17.68
CA CYS A 305 21.15 5.35 16.47
C CYS A 305 21.62 6.79 16.75
N ALA A 306 22.86 7.10 16.36
CA ALA A 306 23.44 8.43 16.46
C ALA A 306 23.49 9.14 15.10
N GLU A 307 23.49 10.48 15.11
CA GLU A 307 23.70 11.28 13.90
C GLU A 307 25.17 11.24 13.47
N GLY A 308 25.41 11.24 12.15
CA GLY A 308 26.73 11.18 11.54
C GLY A 308 27.33 9.76 11.56
N HIS A 309 28.55 9.67 10.99
CA HIS A 309 29.35 8.44 10.99
C HIS A 309 30.32 8.47 12.17
N LEU A 310 29.98 7.79 13.26
CA LEU A 310 30.81 7.70 14.44
C LEU A 310 32.03 6.82 14.20
N THR A 311 33.15 7.20 14.78
CA THR A 311 34.31 6.29 14.97
C THR A 311 34.01 5.28 16.07
N GLN A 312 34.75 4.16 16.12
CA GLN A 312 34.60 3.14 17.17
C GLN A 312 34.67 3.73 18.59
N LYS A 313 35.62 4.69 18.81
CA LYS A 313 35.77 5.36 20.10
C LYS A 313 34.56 6.20 20.49
N GLN A 314 33.92 6.87 19.51
CA GLN A 314 32.70 7.64 19.72
C GLN A 314 31.50 6.71 19.97
N ALA A 315 31.39 5.61 19.20
CA ALA A 315 30.34 4.61 19.39
C ALA A 315 30.39 3.94 20.78
N LEU A 316 31.59 3.68 21.30
CA LEU A 316 31.76 3.17 22.67
C LEU A 316 31.27 4.19 23.71
N ARG A 317 31.68 5.46 23.58
CA ARG A 317 31.23 6.52 24.50
C ARG A 317 29.72 6.72 24.45
N GLU A 318 29.14 6.64 23.27
CA GLU A 318 27.68 6.73 23.08
C GLU A 318 26.97 5.55 23.80
N THR A 319 27.54 4.34 23.70
CA THR A 319 27.02 3.16 24.41
C THR A 319 27.15 3.31 25.92
N GLU A 320 28.28 3.85 26.41
CA GLU A 320 28.49 4.17 27.82
C GLU A 320 27.49 5.21 28.33
N SER A 321 27.14 6.22 27.52
CA SER A 321 26.16 7.25 27.89
C SER A 321 24.74 6.68 28.11
N TYR A 322 24.42 5.57 27.45
CA TYR A 322 23.19 4.80 27.71
C TYR A 322 23.29 3.91 28.96
N GLY A 323 24.41 3.96 29.68
CA GLY A 323 24.63 3.20 30.92
C GLY A 323 25.02 1.74 30.71
N PHE A 324 25.47 1.38 29.53
CA PHE A 324 26.00 0.06 29.24
C PHE A 324 27.52 0.02 29.42
N ASP A 325 28.05 -1.18 29.71
CA ASP A 325 29.47 -1.41 29.88
C ASP A 325 30.00 -2.25 28.68
N PRO A 326 30.63 -1.57 27.68
CA PRO A 326 31.05 -2.23 26.44
C PRO A 326 32.28 -3.11 26.66
N VAL A 327 32.20 -4.36 26.21
CA VAL A 327 33.28 -5.36 26.30
C VAL A 327 34.00 -5.56 24.97
N ARG A 328 33.23 -5.44 23.84
CA ARG A 328 33.77 -5.67 22.50
C ARG A 328 32.98 -4.85 21.48
N ILE A 329 33.70 -4.31 20.49
CA ILE A 329 33.06 -3.62 19.35
C ILE A 329 33.54 -4.21 18.03
N LEU A 330 32.61 -4.40 17.09
CA LEU A 330 32.88 -4.87 15.74
C LEU A 330 32.17 -3.95 14.75
N PRO A 331 32.82 -3.53 13.64
CA PRO A 331 32.17 -2.80 12.60
C PRO A 331 31.17 -3.68 11.85
N LEU A 332 30.08 -3.08 11.41
CA LEU A 332 29.04 -3.70 10.60
C LEU A 332 29.05 -3.12 9.18
N PRO A 333 28.47 -3.82 8.18
CA PRO A 333 28.34 -3.32 6.84
C PRO A 333 27.58 -1.99 6.79
N SER A 334 27.99 -1.12 5.88
CA SER A 334 27.23 0.11 5.57
C SER A 334 25.97 -0.24 4.82
N ALA A 335 24.91 0.56 5.02
CA ALA A 335 23.63 0.41 4.35
C ALA A 335 23.07 1.78 3.91
N VAL A 336 22.32 1.80 2.82
CA VAL A 336 21.62 2.99 2.37
C VAL A 336 20.13 2.68 2.33
N HIS A 337 19.31 3.57 2.90
CA HIS A 337 17.86 3.46 2.82
C HIS A 337 17.24 4.74 2.27
N ILE A 338 16.39 4.59 1.24
CA ILE A 338 15.81 5.71 0.51
C ILE A 338 14.34 5.87 0.88
N PHE A 339 14.03 7.03 1.47
CA PHE A 339 12.66 7.49 1.68
C PHE A 339 12.22 8.45 0.57
N THR A 340 10.99 8.88 0.57
CA THR A 340 10.45 9.77 -0.46
C THR A 340 11.21 11.10 -0.57
N HIS A 341 11.60 11.70 0.57
CA HIS A 341 12.17 13.05 0.64
C HIS A 341 13.55 13.10 1.32
N LEU A 342 14.03 11.94 1.74
CA LEU A 342 15.28 11.84 2.49
C LEU A 342 15.96 10.48 2.21
N GLU A 343 17.26 10.41 2.43
CA GLU A 343 18.09 9.22 2.25
C GLU A 343 19.01 9.06 3.45
N TRP A 344 18.98 7.88 4.08
CA TRP A 344 19.89 7.55 5.17
C TRP A 344 21.09 6.79 4.65
N HIS A 345 22.28 7.33 4.93
CA HIS A 345 23.56 6.66 4.76
C HIS A 345 24.00 6.16 6.13
N MET A 346 23.98 4.84 6.31
CA MET A 346 24.18 4.24 7.61
C MET A 346 25.47 3.46 7.67
N THR A 347 26.23 3.65 8.74
CA THR A 347 27.26 2.75 9.23
C THR A 347 26.75 2.08 10.50
N GLY A 348 27.43 1.04 10.99
CA GLY A 348 26.99 0.38 12.22
C GLY A 348 28.11 -0.29 12.98
N TYR A 349 27.84 -0.51 14.24
CA TYR A 349 28.69 -1.30 15.13
C TYR A 349 27.86 -2.30 15.92
N GLU A 350 28.36 -3.53 16.01
CA GLU A 350 27.91 -4.47 17.01
C GLU A 350 28.74 -4.28 18.27
N ILE A 351 28.08 -3.97 19.37
CA ILE A 351 28.70 -3.68 20.64
C ILE A 351 28.23 -4.70 21.65
N ARG A 352 29.16 -5.61 22.00
CA ARG A 352 28.94 -6.56 23.08
C ARG A 352 29.13 -5.84 24.39
N VAL A 353 28.18 -5.97 25.29
CA VAL A 353 28.20 -5.38 26.62
C VAL A 353 28.21 -6.47 27.71
N SER A 354 28.60 -6.12 28.91
CA SER A 354 28.43 -6.97 30.11
C SER A 354 26.95 -7.34 30.28
N PRO A 355 26.61 -8.50 30.91
CA PRO A 355 25.21 -8.89 31.09
C PRO A 355 24.38 -7.77 31.70
N PHE A 356 23.25 -7.50 31.08
CA PHE A 356 22.37 -6.41 31.51
C PHE A 356 21.88 -6.65 32.94
N ARG A 357 22.21 -5.74 33.83
CA ARG A 357 21.63 -5.66 35.17
C ARG A 357 20.35 -4.85 35.06
N GLU A 358 19.20 -5.47 35.28
CA GLU A 358 17.83 -4.93 35.27
C GLU A 358 17.51 -3.73 34.34
N SER A 359 16.33 -3.76 33.73
CA SER A 359 15.84 -2.74 32.78
C SER A 359 15.83 -1.35 33.46
N ARG A 360 16.67 -0.44 32.96
CA ARG A 360 16.45 0.99 33.15
C ARG A 360 15.46 1.45 32.08
N GLU A 361 14.31 1.91 32.52
CA GLU A 361 13.30 2.59 31.68
C GLU A 361 13.66 4.08 31.45
N ASP A 362 14.92 4.45 31.49
CA ASP A 362 15.38 5.81 31.18
C ASP A 362 15.58 5.95 29.68
N ASP A 363 15.04 7.00 29.08
CA ASP A 363 15.09 7.40 27.65
C ASP A 363 14.37 6.46 26.65
N GLY A 364 13.41 5.65 27.09
CA GLY A 364 12.63 4.78 26.19
C GLY A 364 13.45 3.63 25.59
N LEU A 365 14.65 3.36 26.14
CA LEU A 365 15.50 2.24 25.79
C LEU A 365 15.12 1.03 26.64
N PHE A 366 14.90 -0.11 26.00
CA PHE A 366 14.58 -1.35 26.68
C PHE A 366 15.32 -2.54 26.03
N LEU A 367 15.32 -3.68 26.70
CA LEU A 367 16.02 -4.87 26.29
C LEU A 367 15.03 -5.94 25.84
N ALA A 368 15.14 -6.34 24.59
CA ALA A 368 14.32 -7.39 23.99
C ALA A 368 15.17 -8.67 23.82
N ASP A 369 14.59 -9.82 24.09
CA ASP A 369 15.20 -11.10 23.72
C ASP A 369 15.34 -11.17 22.20
N ILE A 370 16.54 -11.51 21.72
CA ILE A 370 16.82 -11.50 20.27
C ILE A 370 15.90 -12.49 19.55
N ALA A 371 15.57 -13.63 20.15
CA ALA A 371 14.69 -14.63 19.55
C ALA A 371 13.24 -14.15 19.39
N ASP A 372 12.80 -13.22 20.24
CA ASP A 372 11.44 -12.67 20.24
C ASP A 372 11.36 -11.27 19.66
N ALA A 373 12.48 -10.55 19.58
CA ALA A 373 12.53 -9.17 19.09
C ALA A 373 11.91 -9.03 17.70
N GLU A 374 12.26 -9.94 16.77
CA GLU A 374 11.75 -9.93 15.41
C GLU A 374 10.24 -10.28 15.32
N LYS A 375 9.72 -11.04 16.30
CA LYS A 375 8.31 -11.43 16.32
C LYS A 375 7.42 -10.39 16.96
N THR A 376 7.94 -9.67 17.96
CA THR A 376 7.16 -8.79 18.83
C THR A 376 7.22 -7.33 18.40
N TYR A 377 8.41 -6.85 18.02
CA TYR A 377 8.64 -5.42 17.76
C TYR A 377 8.71 -5.14 16.27
N ALA A 378 7.96 -4.14 15.82
CA ALA A 378 7.98 -3.69 14.42
C ALA A 378 9.21 -2.80 14.16
N VAL A 379 10.30 -3.40 13.69
CA VAL A 379 11.54 -2.71 13.29
C VAL A 379 11.46 -2.38 11.80
N PRO A 380 11.58 -1.10 11.39
CA PRO A 380 11.50 -0.71 9.98
C PRO A 380 12.51 -1.41 9.09
N SER A 381 12.12 -1.67 7.84
CA SER A 381 13.00 -2.25 6.80
C SER A 381 14.27 -1.42 6.54
N ALA A 382 14.32 -0.16 6.98
CA ALA A 382 15.53 0.65 6.96
C ALA A 382 16.70 -0.02 7.73
N TYR A 383 16.39 -0.79 8.76
CA TYR A 383 17.36 -1.49 9.60
C TYR A 383 17.58 -2.96 9.21
N ARG A 384 17.00 -3.43 8.08
CA ARG A 384 17.04 -4.86 7.69
C ARG A 384 18.45 -5.45 7.72
N THR A 385 19.45 -4.77 7.15
CA THR A 385 20.84 -5.22 7.13
C THR A 385 21.37 -5.55 8.52
N TYR A 386 20.94 -4.81 9.52
CA TYR A 386 21.37 -4.98 10.90
C TYR A 386 20.56 -6.06 11.63
N SER A 387 19.25 -6.12 11.36
CA SER A 387 18.38 -7.17 11.93
C SER A 387 18.78 -8.57 11.47
N GLU A 388 19.11 -8.74 10.18
CA GLU A 388 19.57 -10.03 9.62
C GLU A 388 20.87 -10.55 10.26
N ILE A 389 21.75 -9.64 10.70
CA ILE A 389 22.99 -10.00 11.39
C ILE A 389 22.70 -10.62 12.76
N LEU A 390 21.74 -10.06 13.50
CA LEU A 390 21.31 -10.60 14.79
C LEU A 390 20.70 -11.99 14.65
N THR A 391 19.80 -12.17 13.71
CA THR A 391 19.07 -13.43 13.46
C THR A 391 19.99 -14.56 12.99
N THR A 392 20.93 -14.27 12.09
CA THR A 392 21.86 -15.28 11.53
C THR A 392 22.80 -15.85 12.60
N ARG A 393 23.11 -15.10 13.65
CA ARG A 393 24.00 -15.54 14.73
C ARG A 393 23.29 -16.35 15.80
N THR A 394 21.99 -16.13 16.01
CA THR A 394 21.18 -16.95 16.92
C THR A 394 21.02 -18.37 16.38
N VAL A 395 20.77 -18.53 15.08
CA VAL A 395 20.62 -19.85 14.43
C VAL A 395 21.92 -20.69 14.49
N LYS A 396 23.10 -20.05 14.44
CA LYS A 396 24.40 -20.79 14.57
C LYS A 396 24.72 -21.24 15.98
N LYS A 397 24.03 -20.77 17.02
CA LYS A 397 24.23 -21.22 18.40
C LYS A 397 23.41 -22.46 18.75
N ASP A 398 22.34 -22.72 18.04
CA ASP A 398 21.43 -23.84 18.28
C ASP A 398 21.81 -25.11 17.48
N ASP A 399 22.92 -25.08 16.71
CA ASP A 399 23.43 -26.24 15.97
C ASP A 399 24.61 -26.85 16.70
N PRO A 400 24.45 -27.97 17.50
CA PRO A 400 25.50 -28.57 18.32
C PRO A 400 26.51 -29.40 17.53
N GLU A 401 26.41 -29.49 16.18
CA GLU A 401 27.24 -30.45 15.41
C GLU A 401 28.56 -29.90 14.85
N THR A 402 28.97 -28.65 15.11
CA THR A 402 30.28 -28.14 14.60
C THR A 402 31.36 -27.95 15.63
N GLY A 403 31.20 -28.57 16.83
CA GLY A 403 32.12 -28.49 17.97
C GLY A 403 33.05 -29.70 18.20
N SER A 404 33.34 -30.52 17.16
CA SER A 404 34.22 -31.69 17.36
C SER A 404 34.93 -32.09 16.09
N LYS A 405 36.02 -31.41 15.74
CA LYS A 405 37.16 -31.97 14.98
C LYS A 405 38.23 -30.93 14.71
N VAL A 406 39.06 -30.60 15.65
CA VAL A 406 40.49 -30.28 15.45
C VAL A 406 41.21 -30.46 16.77
N GLU A 407 41.54 -31.70 17.09
CA GLU A 407 42.69 -32.09 17.91
C GLU A 407 43.02 -33.54 17.56
N LYS A 408 44.01 -33.71 16.71
CA LYS A 408 45.04 -34.73 16.65
C LYS A 408 45.59 -34.82 15.21
N GLU A 409 46.76 -34.27 15.06
CA GLU A 409 47.90 -34.94 14.44
C GLU A 409 49.09 -33.97 14.38
N ALA A 410 50.15 -34.44 15.12
CA ALA A 410 51.57 -34.16 15.08
C ALA A 410 52.07 -32.76 15.43
#